data_e893d9544ce75348f973f2cb0b43ea7e
#
_entry.id   e893d9544ce75348f973f2cb0b43ea7e
#
_cell.length_a   1.000
_cell.length_b   1.000
_cell.length_c   1.000
_cell.angle_alpha   90.00
_cell.angle_beta   90.00
_cell.angle_gamma   90.00
#
_symmetry.space_group_name_H-M   'P 1'
#
loop_
_entity.id
_entity.type
_entity.pdbx_description
1 polymer ?
#
loop_
_entity_poly.entity_id
_entity_poly.type
_entity_poly.pdbx_seq_one_letter_code
_entity_poly.pdbx_strand_id
1 'polypeptide(L)'
;MILSIAILGLVTAQRLGELVLARRNTKALLARGGEERGGEHYPLIVGLHAAWLAGLWVLAWDRPASLAWLTAYLVLQGLRAWVLGSIGSRWTTRIIVVPGETLVRRGPYRFLPHPNYAVVAGEIAVLPLVFGLAGYAAAFSVLNALVLWVRIRAESAALRA
;
A
#
# COMPACT_ATOMS: atom_id res chain seq x y z
N MET A 1 -12.77 19.92 -10.31
CA MET A 1 -13.55 19.64 -9.08
C MET A 1 -14.21 18.26 -9.11
N ILE A 2 -15.20 17.98 -9.96
CA ILE A 2 -15.90 16.68 -9.97
C ILE A 2 -14.96 15.49 -10.17
N LEU A 3 -14.03 15.58 -11.13
CA LEU A 3 -13.06 14.52 -11.40
C LEU A 3 -12.15 14.26 -10.20
N SER A 4 -11.69 15.31 -9.52
CA SER A 4 -10.79 15.20 -8.35
C SER A 4 -11.51 14.54 -7.18
N ILE A 5 -12.76 14.93 -6.90
CA ILE A 5 -13.61 14.30 -5.89
C ILE A 5 -13.84 12.82 -6.24
N ALA A 6 -14.12 12.51 -7.51
CA ALA A 6 -14.32 11.12 -7.94
C ALA A 6 -13.06 10.27 -7.76
N ILE A 7 -11.88 10.78 -8.14
CA ILE A 7 -10.59 10.08 -7.95
C ILE A 7 -10.35 9.84 -6.45
N LEU A 8 -10.46 10.87 -5.60
CA LEU A 8 -10.24 10.75 -4.16
C LEU A 8 -11.26 9.80 -3.51
N GLY A 9 -12.52 9.86 -3.93
CA GLY A 9 -13.56 8.96 -3.45
C GLY A 9 -13.29 7.50 -3.81
N LEU A 10 -12.90 7.22 -5.07
CA LEU A 10 -12.53 5.88 -5.51
C LEU A 10 -11.30 5.34 -4.75
N VAL A 11 -10.26 6.17 -4.59
CA VAL A 11 -9.07 5.79 -3.83
C VAL A 11 -9.44 5.49 -2.37
N THR A 12 -10.26 6.32 -1.74
CA THR A 12 -10.71 6.10 -0.37
C THR A 12 -11.49 4.79 -0.24
N ALA A 13 -12.46 4.56 -1.13
CA ALA A 13 -13.24 3.33 -1.15
C ALA A 13 -12.36 2.09 -1.36
N GLN A 14 -11.39 2.17 -2.27
CA GLN A 14 -10.42 1.10 -2.48
C GLN A 14 -9.62 0.82 -1.21
N ARG A 15 -9.05 1.84 -0.55
CA ARG A 15 -8.27 1.66 0.70
C ARG A 15 -9.10 1.03 1.81
N LEU A 16 -10.36 1.45 1.96
CA LEU A 16 -11.27 0.84 2.92
C LEU A 16 -11.56 -0.62 2.58
N GLY A 17 -11.84 -0.93 1.31
CA GLY A 17 -12.05 -2.31 0.84
C GLY A 17 -10.82 -3.20 1.08
N GLU A 18 -9.62 -2.68 0.81
CA GLU A 18 -8.36 -3.38 1.09
C GLU A 18 -8.17 -3.64 2.58
N LEU A 19 -8.51 -2.69 3.46
CA LEU A 19 -8.45 -2.92 4.91
C LEU A 19 -9.41 -4.02 5.36
N VAL A 20 -10.61 -4.08 4.78
CA VAL A 20 -11.57 -5.18 5.06
C VAL A 20 -10.99 -6.52 4.62
N LEU A 21 -10.46 -6.58 3.39
CA LEU A 21 -9.81 -7.77 2.85
C LEU A 21 -8.62 -8.22 3.72
N ALA A 22 -7.75 -7.27 4.08
CA ALA A 22 -6.59 -7.53 4.91
C ALA A 22 -6.98 -8.08 6.30
N ARG A 23 -8.01 -7.51 6.94
CA ARG A 23 -8.52 -8.01 8.22
C ARG A 23 -9.05 -9.43 8.11
N ARG A 24 -9.81 -9.73 7.04
CA ARG A 24 -10.31 -11.09 6.77
C ARG A 24 -9.17 -12.08 6.58
N ASN A 25 -8.19 -11.73 5.76
CA ASN A 25 -7.02 -12.57 5.51
C ASN A 25 -6.17 -12.78 6.76
N THR A 26 -5.93 -11.71 7.55
CA THR A 26 -5.20 -11.79 8.83
C THR A 26 -5.88 -12.80 9.77
N LYS A 27 -7.22 -12.68 9.93
CA LYS A 27 -7.98 -13.60 10.78
C LYS A 27 -7.83 -15.06 10.30
N ALA A 28 -7.91 -15.29 8.99
CA ALA A 28 -7.76 -16.63 8.41
C ALA A 28 -6.35 -17.20 8.58
N LEU A 29 -5.29 -16.37 8.46
CA LEU A 29 -3.91 -16.81 8.65
C LEU A 29 -3.62 -17.13 10.13
N LEU A 30 -4.10 -16.30 11.06
CA LEU A 30 -3.95 -16.55 12.50
C LEU A 30 -4.68 -17.84 12.92
N ALA A 31 -5.86 -18.12 12.37
CA ALA A 31 -6.58 -19.37 12.61
C ALA A 31 -5.84 -20.63 12.09
N ARG A 32 -4.88 -20.47 11.18
CA ARG A 32 -4.00 -21.54 10.65
C ARG A 32 -2.67 -21.63 11.41
N GLY A 33 -2.56 -21.02 12.58
CA GLY A 33 -1.34 -21.01 13.38
C GLY A 33 -0.33 -19.93 12.95
N GLY A 34 -0.76 -18.91 12.19
CA GLY A 34 0.08 -17.78 11.85
C GLY A 34 0.41 -16.92 13.07
N GLU A 35 1.59 -16.33 13.07
CA GLU A 35 2.07 -15.43 14.11
C GLU A 35 2.29 -14.02 13.54
N GLU A 36 1.83 -13.00 14.26
CA GLU A 36 2.11 -11.61 13.90
C GLU A 36 3.53 -11.23 14.35
N ARG A 37 4.30 -10.63 13.43
CA ARG A 37 5.64 -10.10 13.66
C ARG A 37 5.70 -8.61 13.38
N GLY A 38 6.48 -7.85 14.13
CA GLY A 38 6.64 -6.39 13.94
C GLY A 38 5.34 -5.60 14.08
N GLY A 39 4.45 -6.02 14.97
CA GLY A 39 3.16 -5.34 15.21
C GLY A 39 3.31 -3.91 15.74
N GLU A 40 4.41 -3.61 16.43
CA GLU A 40 4.73 -2.30 16.99
C GLU A 40 4.89 -1.19 15.93
N HIS A 41 5.30 -1.52 14.71
CA HIS A 41 5.47 -0.55 13.61
C HIS A 41 4.18 -0.32 12.82
N TYR A 42 3.16 -1.16 13.02
CA TYR A 42 1.91 -1.11 12.24
C TYR A 42 1.14 0.22 12.41
N PRO A 43 1.01 0.81 13.62
CA PRO A 43 0.35 2.11 13.78
C PRO A 43 0.99 3.24 12.98
N LEU A 44 2.32 3.21 12.80
CA LEU A 44 3.06 4.21 12.02
C LEU A 44 2.64 4.20 10.55
N ILE A 45 2.50 3.00 9.98
CA ILE A 45 2.07 2.82 8.58
C ILE A 45 0.64 3.29 8.40
N VAL A 46 -0.26 2.90 9.30
CA VAL A 46 -1.67 3.31 9.25
C VAL A 46 -1.78 4.82 9.40
N GLY A 47 -1.07 5.42 10.36
CA GLY A 47 -1.05 6.87 10.58
C GLY A 47 -0.53 7.64 9.38
N LEU A 48 0.57 7.19 8.77
CA LEU A 48 1.14 7.81 7.55
C LEU A 48 0.13 7.81 6.40
N HIS A 49 -0.49 6.66 6.10
CA HIS A 49 -1.45 6.55 4.99
C HIS A 49 -2.74 7.32 5.26
N ALA A 50 -3.21 7.33 6.50
CA ALA A 50 -4.38 8.12 6.90
C ALA A 50 -4.11 9.63 6.76
N ALA A 51 -2.96 10.11 7.25
CA ALA A 51 -2.55 11.51 7.11
C ALA A 51 -2.37 11.92 5.64
N TRP A 52 -1.73 11.03 4.83
CA TRP A 52 -1.56 11.25 3.40
C TRP A 52 -2.91 11.38 2.68
N LEU A 53 -3.85 10.48 2.94
CA LEU A 53 -5.16 10.52 2.29
C LEU A 53 -6.02 11.71 2.77
N ALA A 54 -6.01 11.99 4.08
CA ALA A 54 -6.72 13.13 4.65
C ALA A 54 -6.17 14.45 4.11
N GLY A 55 -4.86 14.60 4.04
CA GLY A 55 -4.24 15.79 3.45
C GLY A 55 -4.54 15.96 1.96
N LEU A 56 -4.65 14.87 1.19
CA LEU A 56 -5.12 14.95 -0.20
C LEU A 56 -6.58 15.44 -0.29
N TRP A 57 -7.47 14.98 0.59
CA TRP A 57 -8.83 15.50 0.65
C TRP A 57 -8.88 17.00 0.94
N VAL A 58 -8.00 17.51 1.79
CA VAL A 58 -7.92 18.95 2.11
C VAL A 58 -7.32 19.76 0.97
N LEU A 59 -6.29 19.24 0.30
CA LEU A 59 -5.46 20.01 -0.64
C LEU A 59 -5.81 19.82 -2.11
N ALA A 60 -6.56 18.76 -2.48
CA ALA A 60 -6.71 18.36 -3.88
C ALA A 60 -8.17 18.27 -4.38
N TRP A 61 -9.17 18.39 -3.51
CA TRP A 61 -10.57 18.17 -3.85
C TRP A 61 -11.10 19.07 -4.98
N ASP A 62 -10.57 20.31 -5.10
CA ASP A 62 -10.97 21.31 -6.08
C ASP A 62 -9.92 21.53 -7.21
N ARG A 63 -8.77 20.86 -7.14
CA ARG A 63 -7.69 21.01 -8.12
C ARG A 63 -7.97 20.28 -9.43
N PRO A 64 -7.49 20.80 -10.57
CA PRO A 64 -7.54 20.08 -11.83
C PRO A 64 -6.65 18.84 -11.77
N ALA A 65 -7.11 17.75 -12.40
CA ALA A 65 -6.34 16.53 -12.51
C ALA A 65 -5.51 16.50 -13.80
N SER A 66 -4.22 16.21 -13.68
CA SER A 66 -3.32 15.97 -14.81
C SER A 66 -3.58 14.56 -15.38
N LEU A 67 -3.98 14.48 -16.64
CA LEU A 67 -4.25 13.19 -17.31
C LEU A 67 -2.98 12.33 -17.43
N ALA A 68 -1.81 12.94 -17.64
CA ALA A 68 -0.54 12.20 -17.73
C ALA A 68 -0.21 11.49 -16.41
N TRP A 69 -0.30 12.19 -15.27
CA TRP A 69 -0.08 11.59 -13.97
C TRP A 69 -1.18 10.62 -13.56
N LEU A 70 -2.44 10.89 -13.98
CA LEU A 70 -3.54 9.97 -13.76
C LEU A 70 -3.31 8.64 -14.52
N THR A 71 -2.81 8.69 -15.76
CA THR A 71 -2.44 7.49 -16.51
C THR A 71 -1.35 6.70 -15.79
N ALA A 72 -0.30 7.37 -15.30
CA ALA A 72 0.74 6.73 -14.50
C ALA A 72 0.16 6.07 -13.23
N TYR A 73 -0.78 6.76 -12.55
CA TYR A 73 -1.46 6.20 -11.38
C TYR A 73 -2.29 4.96 -11.73
N LEU A 74 -3.02 4.98 -12.86
CA LEU A 74 -3.80 3.82 -13.32
C LEU A 74 -2.92 2.61 -13.66
N VAL A 75 -1.72 2.82 -14.21
CA VAL A 75 -0.73 1.75 -14.39
C VAL A 75 -0.33 1.14 -13.05
N LEU A 76 -0.09 1.97 -12.01
CA LEU A 76 0.20 1.48 -10.67
C LEU A 76 -0.99 0.69 -10.08
N GLN A 77 -2.24 1.08 -10.37
CA GLN A 77 -3.41 0.30 -9.97
C GLN A 77 -3.46 -1.08 -10.64
N GLY A 78 -3.09 -1.17 -11.91
CA GLY A 78 -2.94 -2.44 -12.62
C GLY A 78 -1.87 -3.33 -11.98
N LEU A 79 -0.70 -2.75 -11.64
CA LEU A 79 0.37 -3.46 -10.92
C LEU A 79 -0.10 -3.89 -9.52
N ARG A 80 -0.87 -3.05 -8.83
CA ARG A 80 -1.45 -3.40 -7.53
C ARG A 80 -2.40 -4.60 -7.63
N ALA A 81 -3.30 -4.58 -8.60
CA ALA A 81 -4.21 -5.71 -8.83
C ALA A 81 -3.44 -7.01 -9.12
N TRP A 82 -2.35 -6.92 -9.89
CA TRP A 82 -1.47 -8.07 -10.16
C TRP A 82 -0.77 -8.57 -8.89
N VAL A 83 -0.26 -7.67 -8.03
CA VAL A 83 0.34 -8.04 -6.73
C VAL A 83 -0.69 -8.75 -5.85
N LEU A 84 -1.86 -8.15 -5.65
CA LEU A 84 -2.91 -8.72 -4.78
C LEU A 84 -3.41 -10.07 -5.30
N GLY A 85 -3.66 -10.17 -6.61
CA GLY A 85 -4.08 -11.41 -7.26
C GLY A 85 -3.02 -12.52 -7.16
N SER A 86 -1.73 -12.15 -7.19
CA SER A 86 -0.63 -13.12 -7.09
C SER A 86 -0.46 -13.66 -5.68
N ILE A 87 -0.59 -12.84 -4.65
CA ILE A 87 -0.44 -13.29 -3.24
C ILE A 87 -1.74 -13.87 -2.67
N GLY A 88 -2.90 -13.39 -3.16
CA GLY A 88 -4.22 -13.92 -2.81
C GLY A 88 -4.55 -13.77 -1.32
N SER A 89 -5.05 -14.85 -0.72
CA SER A 89 -5.47 -14.87 0.70
C SER A 89 -4.33 -14.65 1.71
N ARG A 90 -3.08 -14.66 1.25
CA ARG A 90 -1.93 -14.30 2.10
C ARG A 90 -1.66 -12.79 2.17
N TRP A 91 -2.34 -11.99 1.34
CA TRP A 91 -2.16 -10.55 1.38
C TRP A 91 -2.75 -9.96 2.66
N THR A 92 -1.92 -9.28 3.43
CA THR A 92 -2.30 -8.58 4.65
C THR A 92 -1.59 -7.23 4.75
N THR A 93 -2.12 -6.33 5.58
CA THR A 93 -1.42 -5.09 5.96
C THR A 93 -0.48 -5.30 7.14
N ARG A 94 -0.52 -6.47 7.79
CA ARG A 94 0.35 -6.91 8.89
C ARG A 94 1.37 -7.91 8.39
N ILE A 95 2.44 -8.14 9.12
CA ILE A 95 3.40 -9.20 8.84
C ILE A 95 2.91 -10.45 9.59
N ILE A 96 2.32 -11.41 8.85
CA ILE A 96 1.87 -12.69 9.41
C ILE A 96 2.72 -13.80 8.81
N VAL A 97 3.38 -14.56 9.65
CA VAL A 97 4.19 -15.72 9.25
C VAL A 97 3.45 -16.99 9.69
N VAL A 98 3.18 -17.89 8.74
CA VAL A 98 2.61 -19.21 9.04
C VAL A 98 3.74 -20.22 8.98
N PRO A 99 4.09 -20.91 10.10
CA PRO A 99 5.18 -21.86 10.13
C PRO A 99 4.99 -22.97 9.08
N GLY A 100 6.08 -23.31 8.38
CA GLY A 100 6.07 -24.37 7.35
C GLY A 100 5.49 -23.95 5.99
N GLU A 101 4.94 -22.75 5.84
CA GLU A 101 4.46 -22.29 4.53
C GLU A 101 5.60 -21.70 3.68
N THR A 102 5.65 -22.09 2.41
CA THR A 102 6.62 -21.56 1.44
C THR A 102 6.25 -20.16 0.97
N LEU A 103 7.24 -19.33 0.70
CA LEU A 103 7.03 -18.00 0.14
C LEU A 103 6.39 -18.05 -1.24
N VAL A 104 5.51 -17.08 -1.52
CA VAL A 104 4.91 -16.92 -2.85
C VAL A 104 5.99 -16.48 -3.84
N ARG A 105 6.18 -17.25 -4.92
CA ARG A 105 7.16 -16.98 -6.00
C ARG A 105 6.49 -16.87 -7.38
N ARG A 106 5.26 -16.37 -7.43
CA ARG A 106 4.50 -16.19 -8.69
C ARG A 106 4.19 -14.72 -8.95
N GLY A 107 3.83 -14.41 -10.20
CA GLY A 107 3.54 -13.02 -10.60
C GLY A 107 4.73 -12.09 -10.34
N PRO A 108 4.51 -10.88 -9.82
CA PRO A 108 5.57 -9.90 -9.57
C PRO A 108 6.57 -10.36 -8.48
N TYR A 109 6.20 -11.30 -7.62
CA TYR A 109 7.09 -11.91 -6.60
C TYR A 109 8.21 -12.78 -7.19
N ARG A 110 8.17 -13.06 -8.51
CA ARG A 110 9.29 -13.71 -9.23
C ARG A 110 10.45 -12.74 -9.47
N PHE A 111 10.15 -11.45 -9.56
CA PHE A 111 11.11 -10.41 -9.97
C PHE A 111 11.58 -9.56 -8.79
N LEU A 112 10.70 -9.31 -7.84
CA LEU A 112 10.97 -8.47 -6.67
C LEU A 112 10.56 -9.21 -5.38
N PRO A 113 11.37 -9.11 -4.31
CA PRO A 113 11.00 -9.71 -3.02
C PRO A 113 9.80 -9.00 -2.36
N HIS A 114 9.65 -7.71 -2.59
CA HIS A 114 8.61 -6.87 -1.98
C HIS A 114 7.87 -6.00 -3.02
N PRO A 115 7.18 -6.58 -4.02
CA PRO A 115 6.55 -5.81 -5.09
C PRO A 115 5.41 -4.91 -4.58
N ASN A 116 4.72 -5.31 -3.53
CA ASN A 116 3.67 -4.48 -2.90
C ASN A 116 4.23 -3.15 -2.38
N TYR A 117 5.43 -3.14 -1.80
CA TYR A 117 6.04 -1.90 -1.30
C TYR A 117 6.50 -0.98 -2.43
N ALA A 118 6.97 -1.53 -3.54
CA ALA A 118 7.30 -0.75 -4.72
C ALA A 118 6.06 -0.03 -5.28
N VAL A 119 4.92 -0.74 -5.37
CA VAL A 119 3.65 -0.15 -5.80
C VAL A 119 3.19 0.93 -4.83
N VAL A 120 3.22 0.68 -3.52
CA VAL A 120 2.85 1.67 -2.49
C VAL A 120 3.72 2.93 -2.58
N ALA A 121 5.04 2.77 -2.76
CA ALA A 121 5.94 3.91 -2.92
C ALA A 121 5.57 4.74 -4.17
N GLY A 122 5.26 4.07 -5.28
CA GLY A 122 4.78 4.73 -6.50
C GLY A 122 3.46 5.48 -6.29
N GLU A 123 2.49 4.86 -5.62
CA GLU A 123 1.18 5.48 -5.36
C GLU A 123 1.27 6.72 -4.48
N ILE A 124 2.09 6.66 -3.42
CA ILE A 124 2.34 7.80 -2.51
C ILE A 124 2.95 8.99 -3.27
N ALA A 125 3.84 8.72 -4.21
CA ALA A 125 4.47 9.75 -5.02
C ALA A 125 3.54 10.29 -6.13
N VAL A 126 2.89 9.39 -6.88
CA VAL A 126 2.21 9.76 -8.13
C VAL A 126 0.83 10.37 -7.89
N LEU A 127 0.05 9.89 -6.92
CA LEU A 127 -1.31 10.43 -6.72
C LEU A 127 -1.33 11.93 -6.38
N PRO A 128 -0.45 12.48 -5.51
CA PRO A 128 -0.40 13.93 -5.31
C PRO A 128 -0.01 14.71 -6.58
N LEU A 129 0.86 14.12 -7.44
CA LEU A 129 1.25 14.74 -8.71
C LEU A 129 0.08 14.85 -9.70
N VAL A 130 -0.91 13.97 -9.62
CA VAL A 130 -2.17 14.10 -10.38
C VAL A 130 -2.80 15.47 -10.15
N PHE A 131 -2.67 16.02 -8.94
CA PHE A 131 -3.25 17.30 -8.53
C PHE A 131 -2.23 18.46 -8.47
N GLY A 132 -1.02 18.27 -9.02
CA GLY A 132 0.03 19.28 -9.03
C GLY A 132 0.67 19.55 -7.66
N LEU A 133 0.56 18.62 -6.72
CA LEU A 133 1.08 18.74 -5.34
C LEU A 133 2.49 18.14 -5.20
N ALA A 134 3.46 18.66 -5.97
CA ALA A 134 4.83 18.10 -6.02
C ALA A 134 5.54 18.13 -4.65
N GLY A 135 5.43 19.20 -3.89
CA GLY A 135 6.02 19.31 -2.55
C GLY A 135 5.40 18.28 -1.58
N TYR A 136 4.10 18.08 -1.67
CA TYR A 136 3.39 17.05 -0.88
C TYR A 136 3.83 15.62 -1.26
N ALA A 137 3.95 15.36 -2.58
CA ALA A 137 4.48 14.11 -3.09
C ALA A 137 5.88 13.83 -2.54
N ALA A 138 6.79 14.79 -2.60
CA ALA A 138 8.16 14.65 -2.10
C ALA A 138 8.19 14.38 -0.59
N ALA A 139 7.47 15.17 0.20
CA ALA A 139 7.43 15.02 1.66
C ALA A 139 6.93 13.62 2.07
N PHE A 140 5.77 13.19 1.54
CA PHE A 140 5.24 11.88 1.87
C PHE A 140 6.04 10.73 1.28
N SER A 141 6.72 10.90 0.15
CA SER A 141 7.63 9.89 -0.38
C SER A 141 8.82 9.65 0.55
N VAL A 142 9.41 10.70 1.12
CA VAL A 142 10.50 10.58 2.10
C VAL A 142 10.00 9.88 3.36
N LEU A 143 8.88 10.33 3.93
CA LEU A 143 8.30 9.71 5.13
C LEU A 143 7.96 8.24 4.89
N ASN A 144 7.36 7.92 3.74
CA ASN A 144 7.03 6.54 3.37
C ASN A 144 8.28 5.69 3.20
N ALA A 145 9.35 6.21 2.59
CA ALA A 145 10.60 5.49 2.43
C ALA A 145 11.20 5.09 3.79
N LEU A 146 11.17 5.98 4.78
CA LEU A 146 11.63 5.70 6.15
C LEU A 146 10.80 4.60 6.80
N VAL A 147 9.47 4.68 6.71
CA VAL A 147 8.56 3.69 7.28
C VAL A 147 8.70 2.34 6.57
N LEU A 148 8.82 2.32 5.23
CA LEU A 148 9.04 1.11 4.46
C LEU A 148 10.38 0.46 4.77
N TRP A 149 11.43 1.24 4.99
CA TRP A 149 12.73 0.71 5.38
C TRP A 149 12.66 -0.08 6.69
N VAL A 150 12.00 0.47 7.71
CA VAL A 150 11.77 -0.24 8.99
C VAL A 150 10.97 -1.52 8.74
N ARG A 151 9.89 -1.42 7.95
CA ARG A 151 9.00 -2.55 7.69
C ARG A 151 9.68 -3.68 6.91
N ILE A 152 10.44 -3.35 5.86
CA ILE A 152 11.16 -4.35 5.05
C ILE A 152 12.18 -5.10 5.91
N ARG A 153 12.86 -4.40 6.82
CA ARG A 153 13.78 -5.05 7.76
C ARG A 153 13.06 -6.02 8.70
N ALA A 154 11.95 -5.58 9.29
CA ALA A 154 11.15 -6.42 10.18
C ALA A 154 10.59 -7.65 9.46
N GLU A 155 10.03 -7.48 8.27
CA GLU A 155 9.50 -8.58 7.45
C GLU A 155 10.60 -9.53 7.01
N SER A 156 11.74 -9.01 6.53
CA SER A 156 12.87 -9.83 6.11
C SER A 156 13.50 -10.62 7.27
N ALA A 157 13.48 -10.09 8.48
CA ALA A 157 13.91 -10.81 9.68
C ALA A 157 12.92 -11.92 10.05
N ALA A 158 11.63 -11.62 10.03
CA ALA A 158 10.56 -12.57 10.34
C ALA A 158 10.49 -13.76 9.37
N LEU A 159 10.83 -13.54 8.10
CA LEU A 159 10.82 -14.59 7.06
C LEU A 159 12.09 -15.48 7.06
N ARG A 160 13.11 -15.10 7.83
CA ARG A 160 14.36 -15.89 7.98
C ARG A 160 14.42 -16.70 9.28
N ALA A 161 13.56 -16.36 10.25
CA ALA A 161 13.42 -17.06 11.52
C ALA A 161 12.54 -18.30 11.39
#